data_747add2a374576d802ff28fbea224098
#
_entry.id   747add2a374576d802ff28fbea224098
#
_cell.length_a   1.000
_cell.length_b   1.000
_cell.length_c   1.000
_cell.angle_alpha   90.00
_cell.angle_beta   90.00
_cell.angle_gamma   90.00
#
_symmetry.space_group_name_H-M   'P 1'
#
loop_
_entity.id
_entity.type
_entity.pdbx_description
1 polymer ?
#
loop_
_entity_poly.entity_id
_entity_poly.type
_entity_poly.pdbx_seq_one_letter_code
_entity_poly.pdbx_strand_id
1 'polypeptide(L)'
;MKIISLLYISCTLFLYSEVKLEEIPRLNTSTALKILAICHQESIDQKVDVGIVIVGIDGRILASSKSEKMDPGLYDFAKFKAQTSCFKGVSTEDLPARNGQNLEIIDIGTLKVIRGVKGGIPLYYKGKVVGAIGVSGANPDIDKIIALKG
;
A
#
# COMPACT_ATOMS: atom_id res chain seq x y z
N MET A 1 -48.61 33.78 -34.20
CA MET A 1 -48.54 32.61 -33.23
C MET A 1 -47.47 31.66 -33.67
N LYS A 2 -46.18 32.09 -33.76
CA LYS A 2 -45.02 31.26 -34.18
C LYS A 2 -43.67 31.69 -33.55
N ILE A 3 -43.67 32.31 -32.38
CA ILE A 3 -42.42 32.83 -31.74
C ILE A 3 -42.08 32.14 -30.42
N ILE A 4 -42.94 31.22 -29.90
CA ILE A 4 -42.73 30.60 -28.58
C ILE A 4 -41.93 29.28 -28.64
N SER A 5 -41.71 28.72 -29.85
CA SER A 5 -41.06 27.40 -30.00
C SER A 5 -39.54 27.43 -30.06
N LEU A 6 -38.89 28.58 -30.15
CA LEU A 6 -37.42 28.68 -30.30
C LEU A 6 -36.68 28.89 -28.99
N LEU A 7 -37.36 29.22 -27.89
CA LEU A 7 -36.70 29.47 -26.60
C LEU A 7 -36.50 28.20 -25.73
N TYR A 8 -37.14 27.08 -26.07
CA TYR A 8 -37.02 25.83 -25.27
C TYR A 8 -35.86 24.93 -25.68
N ILE A 9 -35.21 25.15 -26.83
CA ILE A 9 -34.12 24.33 -27.33
C ILE A 9 -32.76 24.81 -26.79
N SER A 10 -32.66 26.05 -26.34
CA SER A 10 -31.40 26.64 -25.85
C SER A 10 -31.05 26.25 -24.40
N CYS A 11 -32.01 25.76 -23.61
CA CYS A 11 -31.76 25.49 -22.18
C CYS A 11 -31.34 24.05 -21.86
N THR A 12 -31.40 23.13 -22.81
CA THR A 12 -31.06 21.73 -22.60
C THR A 12 -29.61 21.35 -22.98
N LEU A 13 -28.86 22.29 -23.57
CA LEU A 13 -27.48 22.05 -24.03
C LEU A 13 -26.39 22.32 -22.93
N PHE A 14 -26.76 22.77 -21.73
CA PHE A 14 -25.80 23.15 -20.69
C PHE A 14 -25.65 22.14 -19.55
N LEU A 15 -26.24 20.95 -19.64
CA LEU A 15 -26.22 19.97 -18.51
C LEU A 15 -25.37 18.71 -18.74
N TYR A 16 -24.64 18.63 -19.83
CA TYR A 16 -23.61 17.59 -19.98
C TYR A 16 -22.21 18.17 -19.73
N SER A 17 -21.90 18.47 -18.49
CA SER A 17 -20.53 18.58 -18.11
C SER A 17 -20.00 17.14 -18.09
N GLU A 18 -19.15 16.78 -19.06
CA GLU A 18 -18.40 15.51 -19.01
C GLU A 18 -17.62 15.47 -17.72
N VAL A 19 -18.01 14.56 -16.82
CA VAL A 19 -17.22 14.25 -15.65
C VAL A 19 -15.98 13.51 -16.13
N LYS A 20 -14.84 14.20 -16.19
CA LYS A 20 -13.56 13.58 -16.49
C LYS A 20 -13.15 12.76 -15.28
N LEU A 21 -13.24 11.44 -15.40
CA LEU A 21 -12.70 10.52 -14.41
C LEU A 21 -11.19 10.37 -14.65
N GLU A 22 -10.39 10.52 -13.59
CA GLU A 22 -8.97 10.27 -13.65
C GLU A 22 -8.72 8.76 -13.45
N GLU A 23 -7.95 8.15 -14.36
CA GLU A 23 -7.50 6.76 -14.19
C GLU A 23 -6.43 6.71 -13.09
N ILE A 24 -6.74 6.02 -12.01
CA ILE A 24 -5.79 5.77 -10.92
C ILE A 24 -5.10 4.43 -11.21
N PRO A 25 -3.77 4.42 -11.43
CA PRO A 25 -3.04 3.17 -11.63
C PRO A 25 -3.14 2.31 -10.37
N ARG A 26 -3.33 1.01 -10.55
CA ARG A 26 -3.46 0.05 -9.46
C ARG A 26 -2.49 -1.10 -9.65
N LEU A 27 -1.87 -1.54 -8.57
CA LEU A 27 -1.13 -2.80 -8.54
C LEU A 27 -2.12 -3.96 -8.75
N ASN A 28 -1.88 -4.81 -9.74
CA ASN A 28 -2.68 -6.01 -9.94
C ASN A 28 -2.09 -7.21 -9.18
N THR A 29 -2.93 -8.21 -8.91
CA THR A 29 -2.55 -9.41 -8.15
C THR A 29 -1.41 -10.19 -8.82
N SER A 30 -1.38 -10.28 -10.16
CA SER A 30 -0.32 -10.98 -10.87
C SER A 30 1.06 -10.36 -10.63
N THR A 31 1.14 -9.02 -10.65
CA THR A 31 2.38 -8.30 -10.32
C THR A 31 2.72 -8.44 -8.84
N ALA A 32 1.73 -8.35 -7.94
CA ALA A 32 1.94 -8.56 -6.51
C ALA A 32 2.51 -9.95 -6.20
N LEU A 33 2.04 -11.00 -6.87
CA LEU A 33 2.58 -12.36 -6.72
C LEU A 33 4.03 -12.49 -7.22
N LYS A 34 4.41 -11.79 -8.29
CA LYS A 34 5.80 -11.76 -8.76
C LYS A 34 6.73 -11.08 -7.75
N ILE A 35 6.29 -9.94 -7.23
CA ILE A 35 7.00 -9.21 -6.17
C ILE A 35 7.17 -10.11 -4.94
N LEU A 36 6.08 -10.76 -4.51
CA LEU A 36 6.12 -11.69 -3.38
C LEU A 36 7.14 -12.81 -3.59
N ALA A 37 7.18 -13.41 -4.78
CA ALA A 37 8.13 -14.48 -5.09
C ALA A 37 9.60 -14.01 -5.00
N ILE A 38 9.89 -12.79 -5.46
CA ILE A 38 11.23 -12.19 -5.36
C ILE A 38 11.61 -11.96 -3.90
N CYS A 39 10.72 -11.34 -3.11
CA CYS A 39 10.96 -11.12 -1.68
C CYS A 39 11.10 -12.43 -0.90
N HIS A 40 10.29 -13.42 -1.25
CA HIS A 40 10.37 -14.75 -0.61
C HIS A 40 11.70 -15.45 -0.93
N GLN A 41 12.17 -15.40 -2.19
CA GLN A 41 13.48 -15.94 -2.54
C GLN A 41 14.60 -15.23 -1.75
N GLU A 42 14.56 -13.90 -1.65
CA GLU A 42 15.52 -13.17 -0.84
C GLU A 42 15.51 -13.61 0.63
N SER A 43 14.34 -13.90 1.22
CA SER A 43 14.27 -14.38 2.61
C SER A 43 14.93 -15.76 2.78
N ILE A 44 14.85 -16.62 1.77
CA ILE A 44 15.55 -17.91 1.74
C ILE A 44 17.07 -17.69 1.67
N ASP A 45 17.51 -16.79 0.78
CA ASP A 45 18.94 -16.48 0.58
C ASP A 45 19.56 -15.88 1.87
N GLN A 46 18.78 -15.05 2.59
CA GLN A 46 19.15 -14.48 3.90
C GLN A 46 19.01 -15.48 5.07
N LYS A 47 18.40 -16.65 4.84
CA LYS A 47 18.15 -17.71 5.84
C LYS A 47 17.35 -17.21 7.05
N VAL A 48 16.31 -16.43 6.81
CA VAL A 48 15.44 -15.85 7.84
C VAL A 48 13.99 -16.24 7.67
N ASP A 49 13.29 -16.34 8.80
CA ASP A 49 11.86 -16.60 8.88
C ASP A 49 11.10 -15.26 8.98
N VAL A 50 10.40 -14.87 7.93
CA VAL A 50 9.70 -13.57 7.86
C VAL A 50 8.28 -13.72 7.35
N GLY A 51 7.44 -12.73 7.69
CA GLY A 51 6.18 -12.44 7.04
C GLY A 51 6.39 -11.36 5.99
N ILE A 52 5.82 -11.56 4.80
CA ILE A 52 5.86 -10.63 3.68
C ILE A 52 4.42 -10.33 3.28
N VAL A 53 4.06 -9.06 3.22
CA VAL A 53 2.71 -8.63 2.86
C VAL A 53 2.80 -7.55 1.79
N ILE A 54 2.03 -7.72 0.72
CA ILE A 54 1.88 -6.74 -0.36
C ILE A 54 0.45 -6.26 -0.39
N VAL A 55 0.27 -4.95 -0.31
CA VAL A 55 -1.03 -4.31 -0.34
C VAL A 55 -1.22 -3.48 -1.61
N GLY A 56 -2.47 -3.37 -2.06
CA GLY A 56 -2.88 -2.41 -3.08
C GLY A 56 -3.01 -1.00 -2.50
N ILE A 57 -3.33 -0.03 -3.35
CA ILE A 57 -3.50 1.38 -2.96
C ILE A 57 -4.59 1.60 -1.91
N ASP A 58 -5.55 0.70 -1.81
CA ASP A 58 -6.60 0.68 -0.80
C ASP A 58 -6.18 0.05 0.54
N GLY A 59 -4.91 -0.35 0.67
CA GLY A 59 -4.36 -1.00 1.86
C GLY A 59 -4.80 -2.44 2.06
N ARG A 60 -5.53 -3.04 1.11
CA ARG A 60 -5.94 -4.44 1.16
C ARG A 60 -4.85 -5.36 0.63
N ILE A 61 -4.72 -6.53 1.24
CA ILE A 61 -3.70 -7.51 0.86
C ILE A 61 -4.02 -8.05 -0.55
N LEU A 62 -3.04 -7.97 -1.43
CA LEU A 62 -3.05 -8.58 -2.75
C LEU A 62 -2.30 -9.91 -2.78
N ALA A 63 -1.19 -10.00 -2.04
CA ALA A 63 -0.39 -11.20 -1.90
C ALA A 63 0.33 -11.19 -0.54
N SER A 64 0.55 -12.36 0.04
CA SER A 64 1.34 -12.48 1.27
C SER A 64 1.90 -13.88 1.45
N SER A 65 2.99 -13.98 2.22
CA SER A 65 3.55 -15.23 2.72
C SER A 65 3.96 -15.08 4.19
N LYS A 66 4.02 -16.22 4.86
CA LYS A 66 4.47 -16.31 6.25
C LYS A 66 5.30 -17.58 6.40
N SER A 67 6.51 -17.44 6.96
CA SER A 67 7.31 -18.60 7.34
C SER A 67 6.65 -19.37 8.48
N GLU A 68 6.77 -20.69 8.47
CA GLU A 68 6.12 -21.55 9.48
C GLU A 68 6.61 -21.30 10.89
N LYS A 69 7.90 -20.98 11.04
CA LYS A 69 8.58 -20.83 12.35
C LYS A 69 8.50 -19.43 12.93
N MET A 70 7.97 -18.44 12.18
CA MET A 70 7.87 -17.08 12.69
C MET A 70 6.75 -16.90 13.72
N ASP A 71 6.93 -15.97 14.64
CA ASP A 71 5.88 -15.53 15.56
C ASP A 71 4.67 -14.96 14.78
N PRO A 72 3.45 -15.42 15.05
CA PRO A 72 2.24 -14.93 14.38
C PRO A 72 2.05 -13.40 14.46
N GLY A 73 2.44 -12.78 15.58
CA GLY A 73 2.36 -11.33 15.76
C GLY A 73 3.23 -10.56 14.78
N LEU A 74 4.37 -11.11 14.37
CA LEU A 74 5.28 -10.46 13.41
C LEU A 74 4.67 -10.39 11.99
N TYR A 75 3.78 -11.32 11.62
CA TYR A 75 3.03 -11.22 10.37
C TYR A 75 2.09 -10.00 10.37
N ASP A 76 1.42 -9.73 11.47
CA ASP A 76 0.60 -8.53 11.61
C ASP A 76 1.43 -7.25 11.54
N PHE A 77 2.65 -7.26 12.07
CA PHE A 77 3.58 -6.13 11.90
C PHE A 77 3.97 -5.93 10.43
N ALA A 78 4.21 -6.98 9.66
CA ALA A 78 4.45 -6.87 8.21
C ALA A 78 3.25 -6.21 7.51
N LYS A 79 2.02 -6.61 7.83
CA LYS A 79 0.80 -6.00 7.32
C LYS A 79 0.72 -4.51 7.67
N PHE A 80 0.97 -4.14 8.93
CA PHE A 80 0.90 -2.74 9.36
C PHE A 80 1.98 -1.89 8.71
N LYS A 81 3.21 -2.42 8.52
CA LYS A 81 4.29 -1.76 7.77
C LYS A 81 3.85 -1.48 6.32
N ALA A 82 3.28 -2.48 5.62
CA ALA A 82 2.77 -2.32 4.26
C ALA A 82 1.67 -1.25 4.18
N GLN A 83 0.65 -1.34 5.04
CA GLN A 83 -0.46 -0.39 5.09
C GLN A 83 0.02 1.03 5.38
N THR A 84 0.89 1.17 6.39
CA THR A 84 1.47 2.48 6.75
C THR A 84 2.20 3.10 5.58
N SER A 85 3.10 2.35 4.94
CA SER A 85 3.90 2.82 3.83
C SER A 85 3.02 3.19 2.63
N CYS A 86 1.97 2.40 2.34
CA CYS A 86 1.01 2.69 1.30
C CYS A 86 0.27 4.02 1.53
N PHE A 87 -0.28 4.23 2.72
CA PHE A 87 -1.10 5.42 3.03
C PHE A 87 -0.27 6.68 3.26
N LYS A 88 0.97 6.54 3.73
CA LYS A 88 1.86 7.68 3.96
C LYS A 88 2.71 8.02 2.74
N GLY A 89 2.83 7.11 1.77
CA GLY A 89 3.64 7.30 0.58
C GLY A 89 5.14 7.41 0.88
N VAL A 90 5.62 6.84 2.00
CA VAL A 90 7.04 6.87 2.38
C VAL A 90 7.42 5.56 3.07
N SER A 91 8.72 5.28 3.18
CA SER A 91 9.21 4.16 3.99
C SER A 91 8.80 4.35 5.46
N THR A 92 8.48 3.26 6.14
CA THR A 92 8.11 3.32 7.56
C THR A 92 9.24 3.80 8.47
N GLU A 93 10.50 3.64 8.06
CA GLU A 93 11.67 4.17 8.77
C GLU A 93 11.77 5.71 8.72
N ASP A 94 11.27 6.32 7.63
CA ASP A 94 11.31 7.77 7.43
C ASP A 94 10.20 8.51 8.21
N LEU A 95 9.27 7.75 8.80
CA LEU A 95 8.23 8.32 9.66
C LEU A 95 8.77 8.46 11.08
N PRO A 96 8.90 9.70 11.61
CA PRO A 96 9.38 9.89 12.98
C PRO A 96 8.43 9.24 13.99
N ALA A 97 9.01 8.65 15.03
CA ALA A 97 8.25 8.17 16.18
C ALA A 97 7.41 9.33 16.78
N ARG A 98 6.17 9.05 17.15
CA ARG A 98 5.30 10.04 17.77
C ARG A 98 5.25 9.79 19.27
N ASN A 99 5.58 10.81 20.06
CA ASN A 99 5.64 10.70 21.53
C ASN A 99 6.52 9.54 22.03
N GLY A 100 7.62 9.23 21.33
CA GLY A 100 8.49 8.11 21.64
C GLY A 100 7.92 6.72 21.31
N GLN A 101 6.77 6.64 20.64
CA GLN A 101 6.11 5.39 20.26
C GLN A 101 6.24 5.11 18.76
N ASN A 102 6.70 3.93 18.39
CA ASN A 102 6.78 3.46 17.01
C ASN A 102 5.46 2.87 16.50
N LEU A 103 4.50 2.62 17.37
CA LEU A 103 3.17 2.13 17.02
C LEU A 103 2.13 3.19 17.38
N GLU A 104 1.36 3.61 16.38
CA GLU A 104 0.20 4.49 16.55
C GLU A 104 -1.07 3.75 16.12
N ILE A 105 -2.10 3.78 16.97
CA ILE A 105 -3.42 3.27 16.62
C ILE A 105 -4.24 4.46 16.12
N ILE A 106 -4.65 4.41 14.87
CA ILE A 106 -5.59 5.38 14.32
C ILE A 106 -6.99 4.78 14.47
N ASP A 107 -7.87 5.54 15.11
CA ASP A 107 -9.25 5.10 15.43
C ASP A 107 -10.17 5.16 14.18
N ILE A 108 -9.76 4.48 13.12
CA ILE A 108 -10.60 4.22 11.94
C ILE A 108 -10.59 2.71 11.73
N GLY A 109 -11.35 2.00 12.57
CA GLY A 109 -11.39 0.55 12.54
C GLY A 109 -10.07 -0.08 13.03
N THR A 110 -9.51 -1.01 12.28
CA THR A 110 -8.33 -1.79 12.70
C THR A 110 -7.01 -1.29 12.12
N LEU A 111 -6.96 -0.04 11.63
CA LEU A 111 -5.75 0.50 11.02
C LEU A 111 -4.73 0.88 12.10
N LYS A 112 -3.57 0.24 12.07
CA LYS A 112 -2.42 0.57 12.90
C LYS A 112 -1.32 1.19 12.05
N VAL A 113 -0.76 2.30 12.49
CA VAL A 113 0.35 2.98 11.82
C VAL A 113 1.64 2.70 12.56
N ILE A 114 2.64 2.19 11.85
CA ILE A 114 3.97 1.90 12.41
C ILE A 114 4.94 2.97 11.90
N ARG A 115 5.76 3.53 12.82
CA ARG A 115 6.68 4.62 12.56
C ARG A 115 8.10 4.27 13.01
N GLY A 116 9.11 4.79 12.32
CA GLY A 116 10.52 4.67 12.70
C GLY A 116 11.06 3.23 12.65
N VAL A 117 10.37 2.33 11.95
CA VAL A 117 10.72 0.90 11.87
C VAL A 117 10.93 0.52 10.39
N LYS A 118 12.04 -0.15 10.09
CA LYS A 118 12.39 -0.60 8.74
C LYS A 118 11.49 -1.74 8.25
N GLY A 119 11.37 -1.89 6.94
CA GLY A 119 10.70 -3.02 6.28
C GLY A 119 9.34 -2.71 5.67
N GLY A 120 8.83 -1.47 5.77
CA GLY A 120 7.67 -1.00 5.00
C GLY A 120 8.13 -0.08 3.87
N ILE A 121 7.87 -0.43 2.61
CA ILE A 121 8.34 0.28 1.41
C ILE A 121 7.17 0.54 0.48
N PRO A 122 6.92 1.80 0.04
CA PRO A 122 5.88 2.10 -0.92
C PRO A 122 6.28 1.68 -2.34
N LEU A 123 5.33 1.18 -3.10
CA LEU A 123 5.48 0.87 -4.51
C LEU A 123 4.96 2.05 -5.35
N TYR A 124 5.79 2.52 -6.26
CA TYR A 124 5.46 3.64 -7.13
C TYR A 124 5.33 3.22 -8.59
N TYR A 125 4.36 3.82 -9.27
CA TYR A 125 4.27 3.79 -10.73
C TYR A 125 4.05 5.21 -11.24
N LYS A 126 4.95 5.70 -12.11
CA LYS A 126 4.91 7.07 -12.64
C LYS A 126 4.74 8.14 -11.56
N GLY A 127 5.44 8.00 -10.43
CA GLY A 127 5.41 8.95 -9.32
C GLY A 127 4.16 8.87 -8.41
N LYS A 128 3.22 7.98 -8.70
CA LYS A 128 2.02 7.74 -7.86
C LYS A 128 2.20 6.44 -7.07
N VAL A 129 1.82 6.42 -5.80
CA VAL A 129 1.78 5.19 -4.99
C VAL A 129 0.69 4.27 -5.55
N VAL A 130 1.04 3.02 -5.82
CA VAL A 130 0.11 1.99 -6.33
C VAL A 130 -0.10 0.84 -5.35
N GLY A 131 0.69 0.79 -4.30
CA GLY A 131 0.67 -0.22 -3.25
C GLY A 131 1.88 -0.10 -2.36
N ALA A 132 2.15 -1.11 -1.54
CA ALA A 132 3.34 -1.17 -0.70
C ALA A 132 3.69 -2.61 -0.33
N ILE A 133 4.94 -2.80 0.11
CA ILE A 133 5.47 -4.04 0.69
C ILE A 133 5.71 -3.82 2.18
N GLY A 134 5.43 -4.82 2.99
CA GLY A 134 5.83 -4.87 4.38
C GLY A 134 6.49 -6.21 4.69
N VAL A 135 7.64 -6.16 5.33
CA VAL A 135 8.40 -7.32 5.79
C VAL A 135 8.67 -7.21 7.29
N SER A 136 8.52 -8.31 8.01
CA SER A 136 8.80 -8.38 9.45
C SER A 136 9.15 -9.80 9.86
N GLY A 137 10.06 -9.95 10.82
CA GLY A 137 10.46 -11.25 11.37
C GLY A 137 11.95 -11.39 11.59
N ALA A 138 12.75 -10.64 10.82
CA ALA A 138 14.20 -10.63 10.95
C ALA A 138 14.69 -9.35 11.66
N ASN A 139 15.99 -9.12 11.62
CA ASN A 139 16.57 -7.84 11.96
C ASN A 139 15.99 -6.74 11.04
N PRO A 140 15.67 -5.53 11.54
CA PRO A 140 15.08 -4.45 10.74
C PRO A 140 15.82 -4.12 9.45
N ASP A 141 17.16 -4.23 9.41
CA ASP A 141 17.95 -4.02 8.20
C ASP A 141 17.70 -5.12 7.16
N ILE A 142 17.56 -6.35 7.59
CA ILE A 142 17.24 -7.49 6.72
C ILE A 142 15.80 -7.39 6.21
N ASP A 143 14.84 -7.02 7.07
CA ASP A 143 13.45 -6.75 6.67
C ASP A 143 13.41 -5.72 5.53
N LYS A 144 14.20 -4.64 5.66
CA LYS A 144 14.33 -3.61 4.62
C LYS A 144 14.95 -4.14 3.33
N ILE A 145 16.04 -4.92 3.42
CA ILE A 145 16.70 -5.52 2.24
C ILE A 145 15.70 -6.37 1.47
N ILE A 146 14.97 -7.25 2.15
CA ILE A 146 13.97 -8.11 1.52
C ILE A 146 12.87 -7.27 0.85
N ALA A 147 12.36 -6.24 1.53
CA ALA A 147 11.32 -5.37 0.99
C ALA A 147 11.78 -4.58 -0.25
N LEU A 148 13.06 -4.19 -0.32
CA LEU A 148 13.63 -3.45 -1.45
C LEU A 148 13.89 -4.31 -2.69
N LYS A 149 13.93 -5.63 -2.57
CA LYS A 149 14.09 -6.54 -3.70
C LYS A 149 12.84 -6.64 -4.57
N GLY A 150 11.67 -6.48 -3.99
CA GLY A 150 10.39 -6.49 -4.71
C GLY A 150 10.11 -5.19 -5.45
#